data_85ea18fb629d1fc420cb098dcfe9f9d5
#
_entry.id   85ea18fb629d1fc420cb098dcfe9f9d5
#
_cell.length_a   1.000
_cell.length_b   1.000
_cell.length_c   1.000
_cell.angle_alpha   90.00
_cell.angle_beta   90.00
_cell.angle_gamma   90.00
#
_symmetry.space_group_name_H-M   'P 1'
#
loop_
_entity.id
_entity.type
_entity.pdbx_description
1 polymer ?
#
loop_
_entity_poly.entity_id
_entity_poly.type
_entity_poly.pdbx_seq_one_letter_code
_entity_poly.pdbx_strand_id
1 'polypeptide(L)'
;MRIGILGTGNLATALATGWARAGHDITIGGRSAAAAEAIANRIGGTARPVPAVATDADAILLAVRWDGVTEMLTAAGGPTGALAGRPLIDPTNAVEHGVGVLQTEPARSAAEHVAALASGAHVVKAFHMFASQRWATPDASPVTVAMCGDDERALDVVGSLVRDVGGVPAVLGKLDRVRQLEEVAGFVIGLAFAGVDPRSAIPTLPS
;
A
#
# COMPACT_ATOMS: atom_id res chain seq x y z
N MET A 1 -16.43 -4.95 3.46
CA MET A 1 -15.30 -5.71 4.05
C MET A 1 -14.76 -4.95 5.24
N ARG A 2 -14.08 -5.65 6.15
CA ARG A 2 -13.34 -5.06 7.27
C ARG A 2 -11.90 -4.85 6.82
N ILE A 3 -11.44 -3.61 6.83
CA ILE A 3 -10.09 -3.25 6.38
C ILE A 3 -9.28 -2.76 7.57
N GLY A 4 -8.16 -3.43 7.83
CA GLY A 4 -7.19 -3.00 8.82
C GLY A 4 -6.14 -2.09 8.19
N ILE A 5 -5.85 -0.94 8.81
CA ILE A 5 -4.84 0.00 8.32
C ILE A 5 -3.75 0.17 9.36
N LEU A 6 -2.54 -0.21 8.99
CA LEU A 6 -1.32 -0.08 9.79
C LEU A 6 -0.58 1.19 9.35
N GLY A 7 -0.76 2.27 10.08
CA GLY A 7 -0.20 3.60 9.80
C GLY A 7 -1.24 4.71 9.80
N THR A 8 -0.78 5.95 10.01
CA THR A 8 -1.63 7.14 10.16
C THR A 8 -1.16 8.31 9.27
N GLY A 9 -0.42 8.00 8.21
CA GLY A 9 0.08 8.99 7.25
C GLY A 9 -0.97 9.42 6.21
N ASN A 10 -0.55 10.27 5.27
CA ASN A 10 -1.42 10.82 4.24
C ASN A 10 -2.07 9.72 3.37
N LEU A 11 -1.30 8.69 2.98
CA LEU A 11 -1.83 7.59 2.17
C LEU A 11 -2.87 6.77 2.97
N ALA A 12 -2.56 6.44 4.24
CA ALA A 12 -3.50 5.76 5.12
C ALA A 12 -4.82 6.53 5.20
N THR A 13 -4.74 7.84 5.43
CA THR A 13 -5.90 8.73 5.53
C THR A 13 -6.71 8.78 4.24
N ALA A 14 -6.04 8.91 3.09
CA ALA A 14 -6.70 9.04 1.80
C ALA A 14 -7.45 7.75 1.43
N LEU A 15 -6.79 6.58 1.52
CA LEU A 15 -7.39 5.29 1.22
C LEU A 15 -8.49 4.92 2.24
N ALA A 16 -8.26 5.15 3.55
CA ALA A 16 -9.28 4.96 4.58
C ALA A 16 -10.56 5.74 4.27
N THR A 17 -10.41 7.01 3.87
CA THR A 17 -11.56 7.87 3.51
C THR A 17 -12.29 7.33 2.28
N GLY A 18 -11.56 6.92 1.25
CA GLY A 18 -12.14 6.35 0.03
C GLY A 18 -12.91 5.06 0.31
N TRP A 19 -12.31 4.13 1.03
CA TRP A 19 -12.93 2.85 1.37
C TRP A 19 -14.12 2.99 2.34
N ALA A 20 -14.03 3.91 3.32
CA ALA A 20 -15.18 4.20 4.19
C ALA A 20 -16.38 4.74 3.37
N ARG A 21 -16.15 5.60 2.39
CA ARG A 21 -17.19 6.09 1.46
C ARG A 21 -17.78 4.96 0.59
N ALA A 22 -16.96 3.97 0.24
CA ALA A 22 -17.41 2.77 -0.48
C ALA A 22 -18.13 1.74 0.41
N GLY A 23 -18.32 2.06 1.71
CA GLY A 23 -19.07 1.21 2.64
C GLY A 23 -18.26 0.10 3.31
N HIS A 24 -16.95 0.25 3.40
CA HIS A 24 -16.09 -0.66 4.14
C HIS A 24 -15.96 -0.25 5.62
N ASP A 25 -15.82 -1.23 6.50
CA ASP A 25 -15.54 -1.02 7.92
C ASP A 25 -14.03 -0.84 8.11
N ILE A 26 -13.62 0.34 8.58
CA ILE A 26 -12.21 0.69 8.72
C ILE A 26 -11.77 0.61 10.18
N THR A 27 -10.73 -0.19 10.40
CA THR A 27 -9.99 -0.19 11.67
C THR A 27 -8.58 0.33 11.42
N ILE A 28 -8.14 1.34 12.18
CA ILE A 28 -6.85 1.98 11.99
C ILE A 28 -6.01 1.97 13.25
N GLY A 29 -4.73 1.72 13.12
CA GLY A 29 -3.75 1.80 14.19
C GLY A 29 -2.39 2.27 13.71
N GLY A 30 -1.60 2.79 14.62
CA GLY A 30 -0.27 3.28 14.33
C GLY A 30 0.48 3.64 15.59
N ARG A 31 1.70 4.16 15.46
CA ARG A 31 2.54 4.59 16.61
C ARG A 31 1.88 5.66 17.47
N SER A 32 1.06 6.52 16.87
CA SER A 32 0.29 7.55 17.58
C SER A 32 -1.18 7.12 17.65
N ALA A 33 -1.64 6.75 18.84
CA ALA A 33 -3.04 6.45 19.10
C ALA A 33 -3.94 7.66 18.80
N ALA A 34 -3.52 8.85 19.22
CA ALA A 34 -4.27 10.09 18.96
C ALA A 34 -4.45 10.38 17.46
N ALA A 35 -3.41 10.12 16.63
CA ALA A 35 -3.54 10.26 15.18
C ALA A 35 -4.50 9.22 14.58
N ALA A 36 -4.48 7.98 15.07
CA ALA A 36 -5.42 6.95 14.64
C ALA A 36 -6.86 7.31 15.00
N GLU A 37 -7.10 7.78 16.23
CA GLU A 37 -8.40 8.26 16.69
C GLU A 37 -8.94 9.44 15.87
N ALA A 38 -8.08 10.42 15.57
CA ALA A 38 -8.46 11.57 14.76
C ALA A 38 -8.91 11.16 13.34
N ILE A 39 -8.25 10.19 12.73
CA ILE A 39 -8.65 9.67 11.41
C ILE A 39 -9.95 8.86 11.55
N ALA A 40 -10.02 7.93 12.49
CA ALA A 40 -11.19 7.08 12.73
C ALA A 40 -12.46 7.91 12.93
N ASN A 41 -12.40 8.92 13.81
CA ASN A 41 -13.54 9.82 14.07
C ASN A 41 -14.01 10.55 12.81
N ARG A 42 -13.07 10.96 11.94
CA ARG A 42 -13.41 11.69 10.71
C ARG A 42 -14.11 10.82 9.67
N ILE A 43 -13.81 9.52 9.61
CA ILE A 43 -14.33 8.60 8.60
C ILE A 43 -15.43 7.66 9.13
N GLY A 44 -15.80 7.75 10.41
CA GLY A 44 -16.72 6.82 11.06
C GLY A 44 -16.13 5.42 11.28
N GLY A 45 -14.81 5.31 11.35
CA GLY A 45 -14.09 4.05 11.59
C GLY A 45 -13.77 3.83 13.09
N THR A 46 -12.90 2.87 13.36
CA THR A 46 -12.47 2.51 14.72
C THR A 46 -10.95 2.60 14.84
N ALA A 47 -10.44 3.28 15.88
CA ALA A 47 -9.03 3.24 16.23
C ALA A 47 -8.76 2.06 17.19
N ARG A 48 -7.66 1.32 16.94
CA ARG A 48 -7.25 0.22 17.82
C ARG A 48 -5.72 0.17 17.95
N PRO A 49 -5.19 -0.45 19.01
CA PRO A 49 -3.78 -0.80 19.08
C PRO A 49 -3.37 -1.67 17.88
N VAL A 50 -2.13 -1.48 17.37
CA VAL A 50 -1.61 -2.16 16.17
C VAL A 50 -1.86 -3.67 16.15
N PRO A 51 -1.64 -4.46 17.23
CA PRO A 51 -1.90 -5.89 17.21
C PRO A 51 -3.38 -6.24 16.95
N ALA A 52 -4.31 -5.39 17.41
CA ALA A 52 -5.75 -5.63 17.25
C ALA A 52 -6.29 -5.21 15.89
N VAL A 53 -5.57 -4.38 15.13
CA VAL A 53 -5.98 -3.95 13.78
C VAL A 53 -6.06 -5.13 12.82
N ALA A 54 -5.12 -6.06 12.93
CA ALA A 54 -5.01 -7.19 12.01
C ALA A 54 -5.96 -8.35 12.35
N THR A 55 -6.42 -8.47 13.61
CA THR A 55 -7.10 -9.68 14.11
C THR A 55 -8.39 -9.98 13.36
N ASP A 56 -9.20 -8.96 13.05
CA ASP A 56 -10.52 -9.12 12.43
C ASP A 56 -10.61 -8.60 11.01
N ALA A 57 -9.47 -8.24 10.39
CA ALA A 57 -9.46 -7.67 9.06
C ALA A 57 -9.59 -8.73 7.96
N ASP A 58 -10.36 -8.41 6.93
CA ASP A 58 -10.46 -9.20 5.69
C ASP A 58 -9.33 -8.84 4.72
N ALA A 59 -8.76 -7.61 4.82
CA ALA A 59 -7.57 -7.14 4.14
C ALA A 59 -6.82 -6.13 5.01
N ILE A 60 -5.50 -6.02 4.85
CA ILE A 60 -4.65 -5.15 5.66
C ILE A 60 -3.85 -4.24 4.74
N LEU A 61 -3.80 -2.94 5.05
CA LEU A 61 -2.95 -1.96 4.39
C LEU A 61 -1.74 -1.62 5.26
N LEU A 62 -0.53 -1.78 4.74
CA LEU A 62 0.72 -1.37 5.37
C LEU A 62 1.10 0.05 4.94
N ALA A 63 0.51 1.07 5.55
CA ALA A 63 0.68 2.47 5.14
C ALA A 63 1.70 3.23 6.00
N VAL A 64 2.92 2.74 6.04
CA VAL A 64 4.07 3.35 6.73
C VAL A 64 5.18 3.69 5.74
N ARG A 65 6.13 4.51 6.17
CA ARG A 65 7.38 4.73 5.43
C ARG A 65 8.23 3.47 5.49
N TRP A 66 9.14 3.32 4.53
CA TRP A 66 10.03 2.15 4.44
C TRP A 66 10.81 1.88 5.73
N ASP A 67 11.34 2.93 6.36
CA ASP A 67 12.07 2.86 7.62
C ASP A 67 11.24 2.36 8.81
N GLY A 68 9.92 2.42 8.74
CA GLY A 68 8.98 1.93 9.77
C GLY A 68 8.39 0.54 9.50
N VAL A 69 8.69 -0.09 8.37
CA VAL A 69 8.07 -1.36 7.95
C VAL A 69 8.34 -2.48 8.96
N THR A 70 9.59 -2.70 9.31
CA THR A 70 9.98 -3.78 10.22
C THR A 70 9.36 -3.61 11.60
N GLU A 71 9.39 -2.41 12.16
CA GLU A 71 8.80 -2.10 13.46
C GLU A 71 7.28 -2.33 13.43
N MET A 72 6.60 -1.83 12.39
CA MET A 72 5.15 -1.95 12.27
C MET A 72 4.69 -3.40 12.12
N LEU A 73 5.32 -4.17 11.25
CA LEU A 73 4.99 -5.58 11.05
C LEU A 73 5.30 -6.42 12.29
N THR A 74 6.38 -6.13 13.01
CA THR A 74 6.69 -6.78 14.28
C THR A 74 5.60 -6.48 15.33
N ALA A 75 5.21 -5.21 15.46
CA ALA A 75 4.15 -4.79 16.39
C ALA A 75 2.78 -5.41 16.01
N ALA A 76 2.52 -5.63 14.73
CA ALA A 76 1.30 -6.31 14.25
C ALA A 76 1.34 -7.83 14.41
N GLY A 77 2.44 -8.41 14.92
CA GLY A 77 2.61 -9.85 15.06
C GLY A 77 2.90 -10.57 13.73
N GLY A 78 3.43 -9.86 12.74
CA GLY A 78 3.78 -10.43 11.43
C GLY A 78 4.68 -11.66 11.53
N PRO A 79 5.84 -11.59 12.24
CA PRO A 79 6.74 -12.73 12.38
C PRO A 79 6.12 -13.96 13.08
N THR A 80 5.10 -13.77 13.90
CA THR A 80 4.39 -14.85 14.61
C THR A 80 3.15 -15.35 13.87
N GLY A 81 2.92 -14.88 12.62
CA GLY A 81 1.82 -15.34 11.79
C GLY A 81 0.46 -14.70 12.10
N ALA A 82 0.42 -13.59 12.85
CA ALA A 82 -0.84 -12.90 13.14
C ALA A 82 -1.55 -12.35 11.88
N LEU A 83 -0.80 -12.20 10.78
CA LEU A 83 -1.32 -11.73 9.48
C LEU A 83 -1.60 -12.88 8.49
N ALA A 84 -1.36 -14.14 8.90
CA ALA A 84 -1.46 -15.29 8.01
C ALA A 84 -2.83 -15.42 7.34
N GLY A 85 -2.82 -15.83 6.06
CA GLY A 85 -4.02 -16.04 5.25
C GLY A 85 -4.74 -14.76 4.82
N ARG A 86 -4.22 -13.57 5.12
CA ARG A 86 -4.84 -12.28 4.76
C ARG A 86 -4.10 -11.56 3.66
N PRO A 87 -4.81 -10.90 2.73
CA PRO A 87 -4.21 -9.94 1.82
C PRO A 87 -3.52 -8.82 2.60
N LEU A 88 -2.22 -8.64 2.36
CA LEU A 88 -1.43 -7.54 2.91
C LEU A 88 -1.02 -6.61 1.77
N ILE A 89 -1.66 -5.46 1.68
CA ILE A 89 -1.40 -4.45 0.65
C ILE A 89 -0.13 -3.70 1.02
N ASP A 90 0.86 -3.76 0.14
CA ASP A 90 2.14 -3.06 0.27
C ASP A 90 2.26 -1.91 -0.73
N PRO A 91 2.06 -0.65 -0.31
CA PRO A 91 2.30 0.54 -1.12
C PRO A 91 3.69 1.14 -0.91
N THR A 92 4.59 0.47 -0.18
CA THR A 92 5.87 1.07 0.19
C THR A 92 6.81 1.21 -1.00
N ASN A 93 7.62 2.26 -0.98
CA ASN A 93 8.75 2.46 -1.88
C ASN A 93 10.01 2.55 -1.03
N ALA A 94 10.87 1.54 -1.15
CA ALA A 94 12.18 1.49 -0.51
C ALA A 94 13.20 2.30 -1.33
N VAL A 95 12.97 3.60 -1.47
CA VAL A 95 13.79 4.49 -2.28
C VAL A 95 14.47 5.56 -1.43
N GLU A 96 15.67 5.95 -1.83
CA GLU A 96 16.35 7.10 -1.26
C GLU A 96 15.59 8.38 -1.63
N HIS A 97 15.19 9.11 -0.59
CA HIS A 97 14.38 10.32 -0.77
C HIS A 97 15.17 11.40 -1.52
N GLY A 98 14.56 11.95 -2.57
CA GLY A 98 15.19 12.97 -3.42
C GLY A 98 16.04 12.41 -4.56
N VAL A 99 16.36 11.10 -4.56
CA VAL A 99 17.21 10.48 -5.59
C VAL A 99 16.42 9.43 -6.39
N GLY A 100 15.57 8.66 -5.72
CA GLY A 100 14.76 7.60 -6.35
C GLY A 100 15.48 6.25 -6.50
N VAL A 101 16.69 6.12 -5.96
CA VAL A 101 17.45 4.85 -5.99
C VAL A 101 16.87 3.89 -4.96
N LEU A 102 16.72 2.62 -5.32
CA LEU A 102 16.26 1.58 -4.40
C LEU A 102 17.28 1.34 -3.28
N GLN A 103 16.78 1.22 -2.06
CA GLN A 103 17.57 0.93 -0.84
C GLN A 103 17.59 -0.57 -0.51
N THR A 104 16.93 -1.40 -1.32
CA THR A 104 16.94 -2.85 -1.16
C THR A 104 18.18 -3.47 -1.79
N GLU A 105 18.57 -4.65 -1.33
CA GLU A 105 19.62 -5.46 -1.95
C GLU A 105 19.32 -5.69 -3.44
N PRO A 106 20.36 -5.78 -4.32
CA PRO A 106 20.18 -5.84 -5.77
C PRO A 106 19.25 -6.95 -6.29
N ALA A 107 19.11 -8.04 -5.52
CA ALA A 107 18.29 -9.19 -5.88
C ALA A 107 16.96 -9.27 -5.11
N ARG A 108 16.61 -8.25 -4.30
CA ARG A 108 15.39 -8.27 -3.46
C ARG A 108 14.54 -7.03 -3.67
N SER A 109 13.22 -7.23 -3.71
CA SER A 109 12.25 -6.14 -3.65
C SER A 109 11.85 -5.81 -2.21
N ALA A 110 11.28 -4.62 -2.00
CA ALA A 110 10.69 -4.25 -0.72
C ALA A 110 9.53 -5.19 -0.35
N ALA A 111 8.70 -5.58 -1.32
CA ALA A 111 7.57 -6.48 -1.06
C ALA A 111 8.02 -7.89 -0.66
N GLU A 112 9.13 -8.41 -1.18
CA GLU A 112 9.72 -9.67 -0.70
C GLU A 112 10.23 -9.56 0.74
N HIS A 113 10.78 -8.40 1.12
CA HIS A 113 11.14 -8.14 2.51
C HIS A 113 9.90 -8.09 3.42
N VAL A 114 8.83 -7.43 2.98
CA VAL A 114 7.53 -7.42 3.68
C VAL A 114 6.99 -8.84 3.84
N ALA A 115 7.02 -9.66 2.78
CA ALA A 115 6.56 -11.04 2.82
C ALA A 115 7.38 -11.91 3.79
N ALA A 116 8.69 -11.70 3.87
CA ALA A 116 9.54 -12.40 4.83
C ALA A 116 9.23 -12.03 6.29
N LEU A 117 8.79 -10.79 6.56
CA LEU A 117 8.41 -10.32 7.89
C LEU A 117 6.95 -10.66 8.27
N ALA A 118 6.06 -10.81 7.30
CA ALA A 118 4.65 -11.08 7.50
C ALA A 118 4.33 -12.56 7.22
N SER A 119 4.80 -13.44 8.07
CA SER A 119 4.72 -14.89 7.90
C SER A 119 3.29 -15.36 7.57
N GLY A 120 3.14 -16.00 6.40
CA GLY A 120 1.86 -16.54 5.93
C GLY A 120 0.85 -15.51 5.41
N ALA A 121 1.17 -14.22 5.38
CA ALA A 121 0.33 -13.22 4.72
C ALA A 121 0.44 -13.30 3.20
N HIS A 122 -0.64 -12.98 2.48
CA HIS A 122 -0.64 -12.87 1.03
C HIS A 122 -0.32 -11.44 0.60
N VAL A 123 0.97 -11.15 0.42
CA VAL A 123 1.43 -9.80 0.06
C VAL A 123 1.02 -9.46 -1.37
N VAL A 124 0.42 -8.27 -1.53
CA VAL A 124 0.09 -7.68 -2.82
C VAL A 124 0.67 -6.29 -2.91
N LYS A 125 1.64 -6.09 -3.81
CA LYS A 125 2.15 -4.76 -4.16
C LYS A 125 1.09 -3.98 -4.91
N ALA A 126 0.67 -2.82 -4.37
CA ALA A 126 -0.31 -1.94 -4.99
C ALA A 126 -0.21 -0.52 -4.44
N PHE A 127 -0.78 0.48 -5.12
CA PHE A 127 -0.83 1.89 -4.69
C PHE A 127 0.52 2.63 -4.58
N HIS A 128 1.63 2.01 -4.92
CA HIS A 128 2.99 2.54 -4.74
C HIS A 128 3.38 3.66 -5.72
N MET A 129 2.67 3.77 -6.88
CA MET A 129 3.03 4.68 -7.98
C MET A 129 2.51 6.10 -7.82
N PHE A 130 1.42 6.30 -7.08
CA PHE A 130 0.73 7.58 -7.05
C PHE A 130 0.81 8.22 -5.66
N ALA A 131 0.99 9.53 -5.65
CA ALA A 131 0.94 10.31 -4.42
C ALA A 131 -0.44 10.20 -3.73
N SER A 132 -0.47 10.34 -2.41
CA SER A 132 -1.68 10.22 -1.60
C SER A 132 -2.82 11.15 -2.04
N GLN A 133 -2.48 12.33 -2.58
CA GLN A 133 -3.44 13.30 -3.11
C GLN A 133 -4.33 12.72 -4.19
N ARG A 134 -3.82 11.78 -4.99
CA ARG A 134 -4.60 11.09 -6.03
C ARG A 134 -5.79 10.35 -5.43
N TRP A 135 -5.63 9.73 -4.29
CA TRP A 135 -6.65 8.95 -3.60
C TRP A 135 -7.57 9.79 -2.70
N ALA A 136 -7.13 11.02 -2.38
CA ALA A 136 -7.94 11.98 -1.61
C ALA A 136 -8.93 12.76 -2.48
N THR A 137 -8.73 12.80 -3.80
CA THR A 137 -9.55 13.59 -4.74
C THR A 137 -10.69 12.72 -5.27
N PRO A 138 -11.95 13.00 -4.90
CA PRO A 138 -13.11 12.34 -5.50
C PRO A 138 -13.18 12.64 -7.00
N ASP A 139 -13.72 11.72 -7.77
CA ASP A 139 -14.00 11.87 -9.20
C ASP A 139 -12.80 12.23 -10.11
N ALA A 140 -11.58 12.04 -9.62
CA ALA A 140 -10.41 12.17 -10.46
C ALA A 140 -10.42 11.06 -11.55
N SER A 141 -9.95 11.39 -12.78
CA SER A 141 -9.87 10.42 -13.87
C SER A 141 -9.21 9.11 -13.44
N PRO A 142 -9.75 7.95 -13.80
CA PRO A 142 -9.19 6.66 -13.40
C PRO A 142 -7.71 6.52 -13.76
N VAL A 143 -6.95 5.89 -12.87
CA VAL A 143 -5.54 5.56 -13.12
C VAL A 143 -5.32 4.06 -12.96
N THR A 144 -4.42 3.51 -13.75
CA THR A 144 -4.06 2.10 -13.65
C THR A 144 -3.19 1.88 -12.41
N VAL A 145 -3.60 0.95 -11.56
CA VAL A 145 -2.82 0.47 -10.42
C VAL A 145 -2.21 -0.87 -10.81
N ALA A 146 -0.93 -0.85 -11.16
CA ALA A 146 -0.18 -2.06 -11.42
C ALA A 146 0.02 -2.84 -10.10
N MET A 147 -0.24 -4.14 -10.12
CA MET A 147 -0.20 -5.01 -8.94
C MET A 147 0.65 -6.25 -9.23
N CYS A 148 1.29 -6.77 -8.19
CA CYS A 148 1.93 -8.08 -8.17
C CYS A 148 1.59 -8.79 -6.86
N GLY A 149 1.43 -10.11 -6.92
CA GLY A 149 1.17 -10.97 -5.76
C GLY A 149 1.09 -12.43 -6.18
N ASP A 150 1.29 -13.35 -5.24
CA ASP A 150 1.33 -14.78 -5.53
C ASP A 150 -0.02 -15.49 -5.35
N ASP A 151 -0.93 -14.91 -4.57
CA ASP A 151 -2.24 -15.47 -4.29
C ASP A 151 -3.34 -14.77 -5.10
N GLU A 152 -4.05 -15.54 -5.94
CA GLU A 152 -5.08 -15.01 -6.85
C GLU A 152 -6.25 -14.37 -6.09
N ARG A 153 -6.66 -14.95 -4.95
CA ARG A 153 -7.76 -14.40 -4.14
C ARG A 153 -7.38 -13.08 -3.49
N ALA A 154 -6.14 -12.97 -3.03
CA ALA A 154 -5.63 -11.71 -2.50
C ALA A 154 -5.55 -10.63 -3.59
N LEU A 155 -5.13 -10.98 -4.81
CA LEU A 155 -5.14 -10.08 -5.96
C LEU A 155 -6.56 -9.61 -6.31
N ASP A 156 -7.56 -10.51 -6.28
CA ASP A 156 -8.96 -10.17 -6.53
C ASP A 156 -9.52 -9.21 -5.47
N VAL A 157 -9.25 -9.51 -4.18
CA VAL A 157 -9.65 -8.65 -3.05
C VAL A 157 -9.03 -7.25 -3.20
N VAL A 158 -7.72 -7.18 -3.43
CA VAL A 158 -7.02 -5.89 -3.59
C VAL A 158 -7.49 -5.18 -4.86
N GLY A 159 -7.75 -5.90 -5.94
CA GLY A 159 -8.31 -5.36 -7.17
C GLY A 159 -9.68 -4.72 -6.96
N SER A 160 -10.55 -5.29 -6.12
CA SER A 160 -11.83 -4.67 -5.77
C SER A 160 -11.61 -3.37 -4.98
N LEU A 161 -10.70 -3.38 -4.00
CA LEU A 161 -10.34 -2.20 -3.20
C LEU A 161 -9.72 -1.08 -4.04
N VAL A 162 -9.01 -1.42 -5.11
CA VAL A 162 -8.50 -0.45 -6.09
C VAL A 162 -9.66 0.23 -6.83
N ARG A 163 -10.66 -0.56 -7.29
CA ARG A 163 -11.85 -0.02 -7.98
C ARG A 163 -12.66 0.90 -7.07
N ASP A 164 -12.81 0.53 -5.80
CA ASP A 164 -13.60 1.29 -4.82
C ASP A 164 -13.04 2.69 -4.53
N VAL A 165 -11.77 2.93 -4.86
CA VAL A 165 -11.13 4.27 -4.77
C VAL A 165 -10.86 4.89 -6.14
N GLY A 166 -11.53 4.41 -7.21
CA GLY A 166 -11.48 4.99 -8.55
C GLY A 166 -10.22 4.64 -9.34
N GLY A 167 -9.53 3.54 -9.01
CA GLY A 167 -8.45 2.99 -9.80
C GLY A 167 -8.90 1.86 -10.73
N VAL A 168 -8.03 1.51 -11.68
CA VAL A 168 -8.18 0.35 -12.56
C VAL A 168 -7.09 -0.66 -12.21
N PRO A 169 -7.41 -1.81 -11.59
CA PRO A 169 -6.40 -2.79 -11.23
C PRO A 169 -5.83 -3.49 -12.47
N ALA A 170 -4.51 -3.65 -12.50
CA ALA A 170 -3.81 -4.38 -13.54
C ALA A 170 -2.75 -5.29 -12.92
N VAL A 171 -2.97 -6.60 -12.98
CA VAL A 171 -2.01 -7.59 -12.46
C VAL A 171 -0.86 -7.71 -13.46
N LEU A 172 0.35 -7.36 -13.03
CA LEU A 172 1.57 -7.51 -13.83
C LEU A 172 2.15 -8.92 -13.72
N GLY A 173 2.02 -9.55 -12.56
CA GLY A 173 2.54 -10.88 -12.29
C GLY A 173 2.65 -11.23 -10.82
N LYS A 174 3.52 -12.17 -10.50
CA LYS A 174 3.82 -12.63 -9.15
C LYS A 174 4.78 -11.69 -8.41
N LEU A 175 5.10 -11.99 -7.14
CA LEU A 175 6.02 -11.21 -6.33
C LEU A 175 7.44 -11.13 -6.92
N ASP A 176 7.86 -12.12 -7.68
CA ASP A 176 9.15 -12.13 -8.40
C ASP A 176 9.28 -10.97 -9.42
N ARG A 177 8.16 -10.39 -9.84
CA ARG A 177 8.12 -9.23 -10.74
C ARG A 177 7.98 -7.87 -10.03
N VAL A 178 7.80 -7.86 -8.72
CA VAL A 178 7.58 -6.61 -7.96
C VAL A 178 8.72 -5.62 -8.14
N ARG A 179 9.97 -6.10 -8.23
CA ARG A 179 11.12 -5.23 -8.42
C ARG A 179 10.98 -4.31 -9.64
N GLN A 180 10.35 -4.77 -10.72
CA GLN A 180 10.05 -3.91 -11.88
C GLN A 180 9.15 -2.73 -11.50
N LEU A 181 8.15 -2.94 -10.64
CA LEU A 181 7.25 -1.87 -10.18
C LEU A 181 7.98 -0.87 -9.29
N GLU A 182 8.86 -1.35 -8.43
CA GLU A 182 9.64 -0.52 -7.51
C GLU A 182 10.71 0.29 -8.24
N GLU A 183 11.37 -0.29 -9.25
CA GLU A 183 12.32 0.42 -10.13
C GLU A 183 11.62 1.55 -10.92
N VAL A 184 10.42 1.27 -11.45
CA VAL A 184 9.62 2.30 -12.13
C VAL A 184 9.20 3.40 -11.15
N ALA A 185 8.82 3.07 -9.92
CA ALA A 185 8.53 4.07 -8.90
C ALA A 185 9.76 4.92 -8.58
N GLY A 186 10.93 4.29 -8.41
CA GLY A 186 12.20 4.99 -8.22
C GLY A 186 12.53 5.94 -9.38
N PHE A 187 12.39 5.48 -10.61
CA PHE A 187 12.56 6.29 -11.82
C PHE A 187 11.63 7.52 -11.84
N VAL A 188 10.34 7.31 -11.58
CA VAL A 188 9.35 8.40 -11.53
C VAL A 188 9.68 9.41 -10.44
N ILE A 189 10.05 8.92 -9.25
CA ILE A 189 10.44 9.76 -8.11
C ILE A 189 11.71 10.57 -8.46
N GLY A 190 12.73 9.93 -9.02
CA GLY A 190 13.98 10.60 -9.43
C GLY A 190 13.75 11.72 -10.42
N LEU A 191 12.95 11.49 -11.48
CA LEU A 191 12.60 12.53 -12.44
C LEU A 191 11.82 13.69 -11.79
N ALA A 192 10.84 13.37 -10.93
CA ALA A 192 10.04 14.39 -10.25
C ALA A 192 10.92 15.30 -9.37
N PHE A 193 11.87 14.74 -8.63
CA PHE A 193 12.82 15.52 -7.84
C PHE A 193 13.81 16.32 -8.68
N ALA A 194 14.13 15.84 -9.89
CA ALA A 194 14.91 16.60 -10.88
C ALA A 194 14.10 17.73 -11.57
N GLY A 195 12.82 17.89 -11.21
CA GLY A 195 11.93 18.90 -11.80
C GLY A 195 11.43 18.56 -13.20
N VAL A 196 11.53 17.29 -13.60
CA VAL A 196 11.06 16.79 -14.90
C VAL A 196 9.71 16.09 -14.73
N ASP A 197 8.77 16.34 -15.66
CA ASP A 197 7.50 15.59 -15.68
C ASP A 197 7.75 14.13 -16.10
N PRO A 198 7.59 13.13 -15.20
CA PRO A 198 7.86 11.74 -15.53
C PRO A 198 7.02 11.21 -16.70
N ARG A 199 5.83 11.78 -16.95
CA ARG A 199 4.94 11.37 -18.05
C ARG A 199 5.58 11.64 -19.40
N SER A 200 6.46 12.65 -19.51
CA SER A 200 7.18 12.97 -20.74
C SER A 200 8.24 11.92 -21.11
N ALA A 201 8.65 11.08 -20.16
CA ALA A 201 9.64 10.03 -20.35
C ALA A 201 9.03 8.64 -20.64
N ILE A 202 7.70 8.52 -20.63
CA ILE A 202 6.99 7.29 -20.93
C ILE A 202 6.42 7.39 -22.34
N PRO A 203 6.87 6.55 -23.30
CA PRO A 203 6.37 6.60 -24.66
C PRO A 203 4.89 6.18 -24.74
N THR A 204 4.12 6.88 -25.59
CA THR A 204 2.78 6.45 -25.97
C THR A 204 2.90 5.32 -26.98
N LEU A 205 2.32 4.16 -26.68
CA LEU A 205 2.28 3.06 -27.63
C LEU A 205 1.16 3.33 -28.66
N PRO A 206 1.41 3.05 -29.96
CA PRO A 206 0.32 3.08 -30.94
C PRO A 206 -0.74 2.04 -30.58
N SER A 207 -2.00 2.45 -30.69
CA SER A 207 -3.16 1.57 -30.52
C SER A 207 -3.30 0.57 -31.65
#